data_c4cfe431f105a6ee7ce5a9b6d2a4cff0
#
_entry.id   c4cfe431f105a6ee7ce5a9b6d2a4cff0
#
_cell.length_a   1.000
_cell.length_b   1.000
_cell.length_c   1.000
_cell.angle_alpha   90.00
_cell.angle_beta   90.00
_cell.angle_gamma   90.00
#
_symmetry.space_group_name_H-M   'P 1'
#
loop_
_entity.id
_entity.type
_entity.pdbx_description
1 polymer ?
#
loop_
_entity_poly.entity_id
_entity_poly.type
_entity_poly.pdbx_seq_one_letter_code
_entity_poly.pdbx_strand_id
1 'polypeptide(L)'
;NPKPVLLISIFGQAALSFLFMFTYKSYTMAVIIWLLMGLTGGFAFWPAIMKGIRMTGTDEEQGRMYGIFEALNGLASLLLSFIMIGVMAVVGGSDLITGFKSALAFMGGLSIVSGILVAILMPKDAAYGVSDEEKENQKKITFKDYVSAFKIPGVWIMAILVWCYVTISAVASYLTPYSTGVLGMSATLAATIGTFRTYGCR
;
A
#
# COMPACT_ATOMS: atom_id res chain seq x y z
N ASN A 1 2.60 -13.29 -14.90
CA ASN A 1 1.22 -12.94 -14.54
C ASN A 1 1.21 -12.25 -13.18
N PRO A 2 0.76 -10.97 -13.05
CA PRO A 2 0.73 -10.26 -11.78
C PRO A 2 -0.38 -10.73 -10.84
N LYS A 3 -1.46 -11.35 -11.36
CA LYS A 3 -2.64 -11.74 -10.59
C LYS A 3 -2.35 -12.63 -9.37
N PRO A 4 -1.61 -13.75 -9.45
CA PRO A 4 -1.34 -14.58 -8.28
C PRO A 4 -0.53 -13.85 -7.21
N VAL A 5 0.42 -12.99 -7.63
CA VAL A 5 1.23 -12.19 -6.70
C VAL A 5 0.35 -11.18 -5.96
N LEU A 6 -0.56 -10.51 -6.67
CA LEU A 6 -1.53 -9.59 -6.06
C LEU A 6 -2.43 -10.31 -5.06
N LEU A 7 -2.97 -11.47 -5.41
CA LEU A 7 -3.84 -12.25 -4.52
C LEU A 7 -3.11 -12.69 -3.24
N ILE A 8 -1.89 -13.23 -3.38
CA ILE A 8 -1.06 -13.62 -2.22
C ILE A 8 -0.79 -12.40 -1.33
N SER A 9 -0.46 -11.25 -1.92
CA SER A 9 -0.20 -10.01 -1.17
C SER A 9 -1.44 -9.52 -0.44
N ILE A 10 -2.59 -9.44 -1.09
CA ILE A 10 -3.83 -8.92 -0.52
C ILE A 10 -4.35 -9.84 0.59
N PHE A 11 -4.42 -11.14 0.36
CA PHE A 11 -4.83 -12.09 1.39
C PHE A 11 -3.81 -12.22 2.52
N GLY A 12 -2.51 -12.08 2.21
CA GLY A 12 -1.45 -11.98 3.20
C GLY A 12 -1.63 -10.77 4.12
N GLN A 13 -1.91 -9.60 3.57
CA GLN A 13 -2.23 -8.38 4.33
C GLN A 13 -3.47 -8.56 5.20
N ALA A 14 -4.53 -9.19 4.68
CA ALA A 14 -5.72 -9.50 5.46
C ALA A 14 -5.41 -10.40 6.65
N ALA A 15 -4.70 -11.51 6.42
CA ALA A 15 -4.32 -12.45 7.46
C ALA A 15 -3.44 -11.79 8.54
N LEU A 16 -2.46 -10.96 8.13
CA LEU A 16 -1.59 -10.23 9.04
C LEU A 16 -2.36 -9.18 9.86
N SER A 17 -3.36 -8.52 9.27
CA SER A 17 -4.21 -7.56 9.98
C SER A 17 -5.02 -8.26 11.08
N PHE A 18 -5.62 -9.41 10.79
CA PHE A 18 -6.32 -10.19 11.80
C PHE A 18 -5.37 -10.78 12.85
N LEU A 19 -4.21 -11.27 12.46
CA LEU A 19 -3.21 -11.77 13.40
C LEU A 19 -2.77 -10.64 14.37
N PHE A 20 -2.57 -9.43 13.85
CA PHE A 20 -2.19 -8.30 14.67
C PHE A 20 -3.28 -7.92 15.70
N MET A 21 -4.54 -8.05 15.34
CA MET A 21 -5.67 -7.82 16.25
C MET A 21 -5.59 -8.69 17.53
N PHE A 22 -5.05 -9.91 17.43
CA PHE A 22 -4.91 -10.82 18.55
C PHE A 22 -3.56 -10.70 19.29
N THR A 23 -2.50 -10.29 18.58
CA THR A 23 -1.12 -10.31 19.10
C THR A 23 -0.56 -8.92 19.41
N TYR A 24 -1.37 -7.87 19.34
CA TYR A 24 -0.96 -6.46 19.52
C TYR A 24 -0.22 -6.14 20.83
N LYS A 25 -0.42 -6.94 21.89
CA LYS A 25 0.23 -6.75 23.18
C LYS A 25 1.72 -7.13 23.18
N SER A 26 2.15 -7.97 22.27
CA SER A 26 3.54 -8.44 22.18
C SER A 26 4.33 -7.54 21.23
N TYR A 27 5.33 -6.85 21.78
CA TYR A 27 6.24 -6.01 20.97
C TYR A 27 6.94 -6.81 19.88
N THR A 28 7.45 -8.00 20.21
CA THR A 28 8.14 -8.86 19.23
C THR A 28 7.22 -9.29 18.10
N MET A 29 5.97 -9.68 18.42
CA MET A 29 4.98 -10.03 17.40
C MET A 29 4.60 -8.83 16.55
N ALA A 30 4.45 -7.64 17.14
CA ALA A 30 4.19 -6.41 16.39
C ALA A 30 5.30 -6.15 15.37
N VAL A 31 6.58 -6.25 15.75
CA VAL A 31 7.71 -6.06 14.84
C VAL A 31 7.70 -7.09 13.71
N ILE A 32 7.48 -8.37 14.02
CA ILE A 32 7.42 -9.44 13.00
C ILE A 32 6.28 -9.18 12.01
N ILE A 33 5.08 -8.83 12.51
CA ILE A 33 3.93 -8.57 11.65
C ILE A 33 4.18 -7.35 10.76
N TRP A 34 4.76 -6.27 11.29
CA TRP A 34 5.12 -5.09 10.51
C TRP A 34 6.14 -5.41 9.41
N LEU A 35 7.15 -6.23 9.70
CA LEU A 35 8.11 -6.70 8.70
C LEU A 35 7.41 -7.52 7.60
N LEU A 36 6.53 -8.45 7.97
CA LEU A 36 5.77 -9.26 7.01
C LEU A 36 4.80 -8.41 6.18
N MET A 37 4.14 -7.42 6.78
CA MET A 37 3.30 -6.45 6.05
C MET A 37 4.13 -5.61 5.06
N GLY A 38 5.33 -5.20 5.45
CA GLY A 38 6.27 -4.51 4.57
C GLY A 38 6.69 -5.37 3.38
N LEU A 39 6.99 -6.65 3.62
CA LEU A 39 7.33 -7.60 2.55
C LEU A 39 6.15 -7.83 1.59
N THR A 40 4.97 -8.09 2.11
CA THR A 40 3.79 -8.35 1.26
C THR A 40 3.33 -7.09 0.53
N GLY A 41 3.33 -5.94 1.18
CA GLY A 41 2.93 -4.66 0.58
C GLY A 41 4.01 -4.05 -0.33
N GLY A 42 5.23 -3.90 0.18
CA GLY A 42 6.30 -3.20 -0.53
C GLY A 42 6.90 -4.02 -1.67
N PHE A 43 7.30 -5.26 -1.41
CA PHE A 43 8.02 -6.07 -2.39
C PHE A 43 7.11 -6.84 -3.35
N ALA A 44 5.91 -7.21 -2.96
CA ALA A 44 5.04 -8.03 -3.80
C ALA A 44 3.89 -7.21 -4.43
N PHE A 45 3.15 -6.45 -3.63
CA PHE A 45 1.95 -5.75 -4.07
C PHE A 45 2.25 -4.61 -5.05
N TRP A 46 3.16 -3.69 -4.69
CA TRP A 46 3.48 -2.51 -5.52
C TRP A 46 4.03 -2.86 -6.90
N PRO A 47 5.05 -3.72 -7.04
CA PRO A 47 5.55 -4.12 -8.36
C PRO A 47 4.49 -4.83 -9.20
N ALA A 48 3.61 -5.61 -8.58
CA ALA A 48 2.55 -6.30 -9.30
C ALA A 48 1.47 -5.34 -9.82
N ILE A 49 1.10 -4.31 -9.04
CA ILE A 49 0.19 -3.24 -9.48
C ILE A 49 0.83 -2.43 -10.62
N MET A 50 2.08 -1.98 -10.46
CA MET A 50 2.78 -1.20 -11.49
C MET A 50 2.86 -1.97 -12.81
N LYS A 51 3.15 -3.28 -12.72
CA LYS A 51 3.09 -4.15 -13.89
C LYS A 51 1.69 -4.23 -14.48
N GLY A 52 0.66 -4.36 -13.65
CA GLY A 52 -0.75 -4.38 -14.09
C GLY A 52 -1.13 -3.11 -14.85
N ILE A 53 -0.80 -1.93 -14.33
CA ILE A 53 -1.07 -0.64 -14.96
C ILE A 53 -0.33 -0.54 -16.29
N ARG A 54 0.95 -0.92 -16.34
CA ARG A 54 1.74 -0.91 -17.57
C ARG A 54 1.15 -1.79 -18.68
N MET A 55 0.48 -2.87 -18.31
CA MET A 55 -0.16 -3.78 -19.27
C MET A 55 -1.53 -3.30 -19.75
N THR A 56 -2.05 -2.18 -19.24
CA THR A 56 -3.43 -1.72 -19.53
C THR A 56 -3.46 -0.65 -20.63
N GLY A 57 -2.33 0.00 -20.96
CA GLY A 57 -2.26 1.07 -21.98
C GLY A 57 -1.06 0.96 -22.88
N THR A 58 -1.07 1.75 -23.95
CA THR A 58 0.07 1.90 -24.87
C THR A 58 1.20 2.69 -24.21
N ASP A 59 2.42 2.63 -24.74
CA ASP A 59 3.57 3.36 -24.20
C ASP A 59 3.35 4.88 -24.16
N GLU A 60 2.60 5.43 -25.10
CA GLU A 60 2.23 6.86 -25.15
C GLU A 60 1.24 7.26 -24.05
N GLU A 61 0.38 6.33 -23.61
CA GLU A 61 -0.65 6.57 -22.59
C GLU A 61 -0.17 6.27 -21.16
N GLN A 62 1.01 5.71 -20.98
CA GLN A 62 1.52 5.28 -19.67
C GLN A 62 1.49 6.41 -18.63
N GLY A 63 1.94 7.60 -18.98
CA GLY A 63 1.93 8.75 -18.08
C GLY A 63 0.52 9.10 -17.58
N ARG A 64 -0.46 9.07 -18.50
CA ARG A 64 -1.87 9.31 -18.17
C ARG A 64 -2.46 8.22 -17.26
N MET A 65 -2.14 6.95 -17.54
CA MET A 65 -2.64 5.81 -16.76
C MET A 65 -2.09 5.85 -15.32
N TYR A 66 -0.80 6.14 -15.14
CA TYR A 66 -0.22 6.31 -13.81
C TYR A 66 -0.79 7.53 -13.08
N GLY A 67 -1.00 8.65 -13.77
CA GLY A 67 -1.63 9.84 -13.19
C GLY A 67 -3.05 9.58 -12.70
N ILE A 68 -3.88 8.90 -13.49
CA ILE A 68 -5.24 8.51 -13.10
C ILE A 68 -5.20 7.54 -11.91
N PHE A 69 -4.30 6.54 -11.95
CA PHE A 69 -4.15 5.60 -10.84
C PHE A 69 -3.79 6.30 -9.54
N GLU A 70 -2.80 7.20 -9.55
CA GLU A 70 -2.38 7.93 -8.35
C GLU A 70 -3.47 8.87 -7.84
N ALA A 71 -4.20 9.55 -8.72
CA ALA A 71 -5.32 10.40 -8.32
C ALA A 71 -6.44 9.59 -7.63
N LEU A 72 -6.83 8.45 -8.23
CA LEU A 72 -7.84 7.55 -7.65
C LEU A 72 -7.34 6.91 -6.34
N ASN A 73 -6.08 6.52 -6.27
CA ASN A 73 -5.46 5.98 -5.07
C ASN A 73 -5.45 7.00 -3.93
N GLY A 74 -5.08 8.25 -4.23
CA GLY A 74 -5.12 9.36 -3.27
C GLY A 74 -6.53 9.63 -2.74
N LEU A 75 -7.52 9.73 -3.62
CA LEU A 75 -8.92 9.94 -3.26
C LEU A 75 -9.49 8.77 -2.43
N ALA A 76 -9.27 7.54 -2.87
CA ALA A 76 -9.69 6.34 -2.14
C ALA A 76 -9.06 6.26 -0.75
N SER A 77 -7.75 6.55 -0.64
CA SER A 77 -7.02 6.56 0.63
C SER A 77 -7.56 7.62 1.59
N LEU A 78 -7.89 8.82 1.09
CA LEU A 78 -8.50 9.89 1.87
C LEU A 78 -9.86 9.44 2.42
N LEU A 79 -10.75 8.95 1.57
CA LEU A 79 -12.08 8.48 1.97
C LEU A 79 -12.00 7.33 2.98
N LEU A 80 -11.17 6.33 2.73
CA LEU A 80 -10.96 5.20 3.63
C LEU A 80 -10.39 5.62 4.98
N SER A 81 -9.50 6.61 5.01
CA SER A 81 -8.96 7.14 6.27
C SER A 81 -10.06 7.76 7.13
N PHE A 82 -10.97 8.56 6.54
CA PHE A 82 -12.11 9.11 7.29
C PHE A 82 -13.08 8.03 7.76
N ILE A 83 -13.38 7.04 6.91
CA ILE A 83 -14.22 5.90 7.31
C ILE A 83 -13.57 5.18 8.49
N MET A 84 -12.25 4.95 8.45
CA MET A 84 -11.52 4.28 9.50
C MET A 84 -11.53 5.06 10.83
N ILE A 85 -11.34 6.38 10.77
CA ILE A 85 -11.48 7.26 11.95
C ILE A 85 -12.90 7.16 12.53
N GLY A 86 -13.91 7.17 11.66
CA GLY A 86 -15.31 6.99 12.05
C GLY A 86 -15.56 5.64 12.72
N VAL A 87 -15.06 4.54 12.15
CA VAL A 87 -15.17 3.20 12.74
C VAL A 87 -14.50 3.14 14.11
N MET A 88 -13.29 3.70 14.24
CA MET A 88 -12.59 3.78 15.52
C MET A 88 -13.38 4.58 16.56
N ALA A 89 -13.95 5.71 16.20
CA ALA A 89 -14.71 6.58 17.10
C ALA A 89 -16.04 5.94 17.53
N VAL A 90 -16.79 5.35 16.60
CA VAL A 90 -18.11 4.77 16.88
C VAL A 90 -18.00 3.45 17.64
N VAL A 91 -17.11 2.55 17.23
CA VAL A 91 -16.97 1.21 17.85
C VAL A 91 -16.10 1.27 19.10
N GLY A 92 -15.04 2.09 19.07
CA GLY A 92 -14.12 2.22 20.22
C GLY A 92 -14.68 3.08 21.35
N GLY A 93 -15.46 4.09 21.03
CA GLY A 93 -15.96 5.04 22.01
C GLY A 93 -14.81 5.66 22.81
N SER A 94 -14.79 5.40 24.12
CA SER A 94 -13.70 5.80 25.02
C SER A 94 -12.56 4.79 25.13
N ASP A 95 -12.74 3.55 24.63
CA ASP A 95 -11.71 2.50 24.65
C ASP A 95 -10.90 2.47 23.36
N LEU A 96 -9.69 3.03 23.44
CA LEU A 96 -8.74 3.09 22.33
C LEU A 96 -8.36 1.71 21.79
N ILE A 97 -8.33 0.69 22.67
CA ILE A 97 -7.94 -0.68 22.29
C ILE A 97 -9.03 -1.29 21.41
N THR A 98 -10.28 -1.15 21.82
CA THR A 98 -11.42 -1.61 21.01
C THR A 98 -11.50 -0.88 19.69
N GLY A 99 -11.28 0.44 19.68
CA GLY A 99 -11.18 1.23 18.45
C GLY A 99 -10.08 0.75 17.51
N PHE A 100 -8.89 0.50 18.04
CA PHE A 100 -7.76 -0.04 17.26
C PHE A 100 -8.07 -1.42 16.66
N LYS A 101 -8.64 -2.32 17.43
CA LYS A 101 -9.04 -3.66 16.95
C LYS A 101 -10.11 -3.58 15.84
N SER A 102 -11.09 -2.67 16.02
CA SER A 102 -12.13 -2.47 14.99
C SER A 102 -11.56 -1.95 13.68
N ALA A 103 -10.56 -1.06 13.74
CA ALA A 103 -9.84 -0.59 12.56
C ALA A 103 -9.08 -1.72 11.86
N LEU A 104 -8.38 -2.58 12.61
CA LEU A 104 -7.68 -3.75 12.04
C LEU A 104 -8.65 -4.74 11.40
N ALA A 105 -9.80 -5.01 12.06
CA ALA A 105 -10.83 -5.88 11.52
C ALA A 105 -11.45 -5.31 10.23
N PHE A 106 -11.70 -4.00 10.20
CA PHE A 106 -12.17 -3.30 9.01
C PHE A 106 -11.18 -3.38 7.85
N MET A 107 -9.89 -3.10 8.11
CA MET A 107 -8.84 -3.22 7.09
C MET A 107 -8.70 -4.65 6.56
N GLY A 108 -8.70 -5.65 7.45
CA GLY A 108 -8.65 -7.05 7.08
C GLY A 108 -9.85 -7.47 6.23
N GLY A 109 -11.07 -7.06 6.63
CA GLY A 109 -12.30 -7.30 5.88
C GLY A 109 -12.28 -6.66 4.49
N LEU A 110 -11.87 -5.39 4.41
CA LEU A 110 -11.73 -4.67 3.14
C LEU A 110 -10.70 -5.33 2.22
N SER A 111 -9.59 -5.81 2.77
CA SER A 111 -8.59 -6.56 2.01
C SER A 111 -9.15 -7.87 1.45
N ILE A 112 -9.97 -8.60 2.20
CA ILE A 112 -10.65 -9.81 1.70
C ILE A 112 -11.58 -9.47 0.53
N VAL A 113 -12.41 -8.43 0.69
CA VAL A 113 -13.31 -7.98 -0.39
C VAL A 113 -12.51 -7.58 -1.63
N SER A 114 -11.44 -6.81 -1.45
CA SER A 114 -10.54 -6.42 -2.56
C SER A 114 -9.89 -7.63 -3.22
N GLY A 115 -9.45 -8.63 -2.45
CA GLY A 115 -8.90 -9.87 -2.97
C GLY A 115 -9.90 -10.66 -3.82
N ILE A 116 -11.15 -10.75 -3.36
CA ILE A 116 -12.24 -11.39 -4.11
C ILE A 116 -12.52 -10.63 -5.41
N LEU A 117 -12.59 -9.30 -5.37
CA LEU A 117 -12.78 -8.49 -6.58
C LEU A 117 -11.65 -8.68 -7.58
N VAL A 118 -10.39 -8.68 -7.14
CA VAL A 118 -9.24 -8.98 -8.01
C VAL A 118 -9.32 -10.39 -8.57
N ALA A 119 -9.73 -11.38 -7.78
CA ALA A 119 -9.88 -12.75 -8.22
C ALA A 119 -10.94 -12.90 -9.34
N ILE A 120 -12.04 -12.16 -9.25
CA ILE A 120 -13.16 -12.21 -10.20
C ILE A 120 -12.88 -11.32 -11.42
N LEU A 121 -12.52 -10.05 -11.19
CA LEU A 121 -12.46 -9.03 -12.25
C LEU A 121 -11.17 -9.06 -13.04
N MET A 122 -10.04 -9.46 -12.42
CA MET A 122 -8.77 -9.48 -13.13
C MET A 122 -8.64 -10.75 -13.99
N PRO A 123 -8.47 -10.65 -15.32
CA PRO A 123 -8.32 -11.81 -16.18
C PRO A 123 -7.06 -12.61 -15.84
N LYS A 124 -7.10 -13.93 -16.10
CA LYS A 124 -5.98 -14.85 -15.83
C LYS A 124 -4.77 -14.53 -16.71
N ASP A 125 -5.03 -14.14 -17.94
CA ASP A 125 -4.02 -13.74 -18.93
C ASP A 125 -4.11 -12.24 -19.12
N ALA A 126 -3.45 -11.48 -18.26
CA ALA A 126 -3.36 -10.03 -18.38
C ALA A 126 -2.37 -9.66 -19.51
N ALA A 127 -2.67 -10.09 -20.72
CA ALA A 127 -2.01 -9.70 -21.95
C ALA A 127 -2.85 -8.64 -22.68
N TYR A 128 -3.30 -7.61 -21.96
CA TYR A 128 -3.84 -6.43 -22.62
C TYR A 128 -2.67 -5.62 -23.19
N GLY A 129 -2.67 -5.43 -24.50
CA GLY A 129 -1.77 -4.49 -25.17
C GLY A 129 -0.35 -4.98 -25.51
N VAL A 130 0.04 -6.18 -25.13
CA VAL A 130 1.33 -6.76 -25.55
C VAL A 130 1.13 -7.54 -26.85
N SER A 131 1.71 -7.09 -27.96
CA SER A 131 1.69 -7.84 -29.23
C SER A 131 2.34 -9.21 -29.03
N ASP A 132 1.91 -10.21 -29.81
CA ASP A 132 2.46 -11.56 -29.71
C ASP A 132 3.97 -11.57 -30.02
N GLU A 133 4.47 -10.62 -30.82
CA GLU A 133 5.90 -10.39 -31.08
C GLU A 133 6.67 -9.92 -29.83
N GLU A 134 6.05 -9.11 -28.97
CA GLU A 134 6.67 -8.70 -27.70
C GLU A 134 6.69 -9.81 -26.66
N LYS A 135 5.73 -10.75 -26.69
CA LYS A 135 5.75 -11.94 -25.82
C LYS A 135 6.89 -12.87 -26.16
N GLU A 136 7.20 -13.03 -27.43
CA GLU A 136 8.29 -13.89 -27.93
C GLU A 136 9.67 -13.28 -27.62
N ASN A 137 9.76 -11.96 -27.61
CA ASN A 137 10.98 -11.21 -27.30
C ASN A 137 11.19 -10.90 -25.81
N GLN A 138 10.29 -11.28 -24.92
CA GLN A 138 10.50 -11.14 -23.47
C GLN A 138 11.64 -12.06 -23.01
N LYS A 139 12.86 -11.55 -23.15
CA LYS A 139 14.07 -12.17 -22.59
C LYS A 139 13.82 -12.53 -21.13
N LYS A 140 13.96 -13.79 -20.77
CA LYS A 140 13.86 -14.23 -19.38
C LYS A 140 14.88 -13.42 -18.58
N ILE A 141 14.39 -12.50 -17.74
CA ILE A 141 15.25 -11.68 -16.89
C ILE A 141 16.01 -12.62 -15.96
N THR A 142 17.30 -12.64 -16.08
CA THR A 142 18.21 -13.46 -15.29
C THR A 142 18.65 -12.65 -14.06
N PHE A 143 19.00 -13.32 -12.96
CA PHE A 143 19.55 -12.65 -11.77
C PHE A 143 20.75 -11.72 -12.12
N LYS A 144 21.51 -12.07 -13.14
CA LYS A 144 22.62 -11.27 -13.66
C LYS A 144 22.17 -9.92 -14.22
N ASP A 145 20.95 -9.84 -14.77
CA ASP A 145 20.38 -8.60 -15.31
C ASP A 145 20.01 -7.65 -14.16
N TYR A 146 19.52 -8.18 -13.02
CA TYR A 146 19.30 -7.38 -11.81
C TYR A 146 20.61 -6.80 -11.28
N VAL A 147 21.66 -7.61 -11.20
CA VAL A 147 22.98 -7.15 -10.74
C VAL A 147 23.56 -6.09 -11.68
N SER A 148 23.33 -6.22 -13.00
CA SER A 148 23.78 -5.20 -13.97
C SER A 148 23.03 -3.88 -13.81
N ALA A 149 21.77 -3.88 -13.39
CA ALA A 149 21.01 -2.65 -13.12
C ALA A 149 21.66 -1.80 -12.00
N PHE A 150 22.26 -2.43 -10.98
CA PHE A 150 22.99 -1.70 -9.92
C PHE A 150 24.25 -0.97 -10.42
N LYS A 151 24.75 -1.29 -11.61
CA LYS A 151 25.91 -0.60 -12.22
C LYS A 151 25.51 0.69 -12.94
N ILE A 152 24.22 0.94 -13.12
CA ILE A 152 23.69 2.12 -13.81
C ILE A 152 23.60 3.28 -12.80
N PRO A 153 24.37 4.38 -12.95
CA PRO A 153 24.33 5.51 -12.00
C PRO A 153 22.94 6.12 -11.82
N GLY A 154 22.13 6.16 -12.88
CA GLY A 154 20.77 6.67 -12.83
C GLY A 154 19.87 5.93 -11.83
N VAL A 155 20.09 4.63 -11.62
CA VAL A 155 19.34 3.83 -10.63
C VAL A 155 19.60 4.34 -9.21
N TRP A 156 20.86 4.68 -8.90
CA TRP A 156 21.22 5.21 -7.58
C TRP A 156 20.70 6.61 -7.35
N ILE A 157 20.73 7.48 -8.37
CA ILE A 157 20.16 8.83 -8.28
C ILE A 157 18.66 8.73 -7.98
N MET A 158 17.92 7.88 -8.72
CA MET A 158 16.50 7.66 -8.46
C MET A 158 16.25 7.06 -7.09
N ALA A 159 17.06 6.12 -6.65
CA ALA A 159 16.94 5.51 -5.32
C ALA A 159 17.14 6.55 -4.21
N ILE A 160 18.12 7.44 -4.33
CA ILE A 160 18.36 8.52 -3.36
C ILE A 160 17.20 9.51 -3.34
N LEU A 161 16.68 9.92 -4.51
CA LEU A 161 15.52 10.81 -4.59
C LEU A 161 14.28 10.20 -3.92
N VAL A 162 14.00 8.93 -4.20
CA VAL A 162 12.88 8.21 -3.56
C VAL A 162 13.12 8.10 -2.06
N TRP A 163 14.34 7.78 -1.62
CA TRP A 163 14.66 7.69 -0.21
C TRP A 163 14.46 9.02 0.52
N CYS A 164 14.94 10.14 -0.06
CA CYS A 164 14.70 11.47 0.49
C CYS A 164 13.21 11.78 0.61
N TYR A 165 12.43 11.50 -0.44
CA TYR A 165 10.98 11.70 -0.44
C TYR A 165 10.27 10.86 0.64
N VAL A 166 10.61 9.58 0.74
CA VAL A 166 10.02 8.67 1.75
C VAL A 166 10.39 9.10 3.16
N THR A 167 11.64 9.54 3.39
CA THR A 167 12.10 10.03 4.69
C THR A 167 11.29 11.27 5.14
N ILE A 168 11.10 12.25 4.24
CA ILE A 168 10.27 13.43 4.53
C ILE A 168 8.83 13.01 4.83
N SER A 169 8.28 12.08 4.06
CA SER A 169 6.92 11.56 4.26
C SER A 169 6.77 10.80 5.57
N ALA A 170 7.81 10.07 6.00
CA ALA A 170 7.82 9.35 7.28
C ALA A 170 7.72 10.28 8.49
N VAL A 171 8.39 11.45 8.45
CA VAL A 171 8.27 12.47 9.51
C VAL A 171 6.82 12.90 9.72
N ALA A 172 6.02 12.93 8.65
CA ALA A 172 4.61 13.25 8.74
C ALA A 172 3.80 12.28 9.60
N SER A 173 4.24 11.02 9.69
CA SER A 173 3.58 9.99 10.51
C SER A 173 3.67 10.28 12.01
N TYR A 174 4.68 11.06 12.43
CA TYR A 174 4.85 11.46 13.83
C TYR A 174 3.97 12.66 14.23
N LEU A 175 3.30 13.31 13.28
CA LEU A 175 2.43 14.45 13.58
C LEU A 175 1.27 14.07 14.51
N THR A 176 0.64 12.93 14.28
CA THR A 176 -0.50 12.45 15.11
C THR A 176 -0.07 12.16 16.56
N PRO A 177 0.97 11.34 16.86
CA PRO A 177 1.42 11.15 18.23
C PRO A 177 1.99 12.42 18.87
N TYR A 178 2.60 13.33 18.12
CA TYR A 178 3.01 14.63 18.64
C TYR A 178 1.82 15.50 19.04
N SER A 179 0.79 15.56 18.20
CA SER A 179 -0.42 16.32 18.46
C SER A 179 -1.18 15.81 19.69
N THR A 180 -1.23 14.50 19.91
CA THR A 180 -1.88 13.91 21.08
C THR A 180 -1.00 14.02 22.33
N GLY A 181 0.29 13.70 22.23
CA GLY A 181 1.19 13.60 23.39
C GLY A 181 1.72 14.95 23.89
N VAL A 182 1.96 15.91 22.99
CA VAL A 182 2.57 17.21 23.33
C VAL A 182 1.52 18.33 23.34
N LEU A 183 0.63 18.37 22.33
CA LEU A 183 -0.37 19.42 22.23
C LEU A 183 -1.68 19.08 22.97
N GLY A 184 -1.83 17.88 23.53
CA GLY A 184 -3.02 17.46 24.27
C GLY A 184 -4.29 17.37 23.42
N MET A 185 -4.18 17.24 22.09
CA MET A 185 -5.33 17.14 21.19
C MET A 185 -6.02 15.79 21.33
N SER A 186 -7.34 15.76 21.09
CA SER A 186 -8.05 14.48 21.02
C SER A 186 -7.51 13.59 19.89
N ALA A 187 -7.50 12.28 20.09
CA ALA A 187 -6.98 11.31 19.11
C ALA A 187 -7.67 11.46 17.74
N THR A 188 -8.99 11.70 17.74
CA THR A 188 -9.78 11.91 16.53
C THR A 188 -9.34 13.17 15.75
N LEU A 189 -9.15 14.29 16.47
CA LEU A 189 -8.72 15.54 15.83
C LEU A 189 -7.29 15.42 15.28
N ALA A 190 -6.38 14.84 16.05
CA ALA A 190 -5.00 14.60 15.61
C ALA A 190 -4.94 13.68 14.38
N ALA A 191 -5.74 12.60 14.34
CA ALA A 191 -5.83 11.69 13.20
C ALA A 191 -6.41 12.41 11.96
N THR A 192 -7.42 13.25 12.14
CA THR A 192 -8.03 14.04 11.06
C THR A 192 -7.00 14.99 10.42
N ILE A 193 -6.24 15.72 11.24
CA ILE A 193 -5.18 16.62 10.75
C ILE A 193 -4.10 15.83 10.01
N GLY A 194 -3.67 14.69 10.56
CA GLY A 194 -2.71 13.79 9.91
C GLY A 194 -3.20 13.28 8.56
N THR A 195 -4.49 12.96 8.45
CA THR A 195 -5.13 12.53 7.21
C THR A 195 -5.15 13.66 6.16
N PHE A 196 -5.59 14.85 6.51
CA PHE A 196 -5.58 15.99 5.60
C PHE A 196 -4.19 16.30 5.08
N ARG A 197 -3.18 16.28 5.94
CA ARG A 197 -1.80 16.50 5.51
C ARG A 197 -1.31 15.41 4.57
N THR A 198 -1.61 14.17 4.84
CA THR A 198 -1.08 13.04 4.06
C THR A 198 -1.73 12.91 2.69
N TYR A 199 -3.02 13.17 2.59
CA TYR A 199 -3.80 12.92 1.37
C TYR A 199 -4.42 14.16 0.76
N GLY A 200 -4.68 15.21 1.53
CA GLY A 200 -5.29 16.45 1.04
C GLY A 200 -4.31 17.43 0.40
N CYS A 201 -3.00 17.23 0.59
CA CYS A 201 -1.93 18.05 0.03
C CYS A 201 -1.15 17.34 -1.09
N ARG A 202 -1.65 16.21 -1.60
CA ARG A 202 -1.16 15.53 -2.80
C ARG A 202 -1.94 16.00 -4.01
#